data_1a2b5608d70ca48e87a8382574d161a8
#
_entry.id   1a2b5608d70ca48e87a8382574d161a8
#
_cell.length_a   1.000
_cell.length_b   1.000
_cell.length_c   1.000
_cell.angle_alpha   90.00
_cell.angle_beta   90.00
_cell.angle_gamma   90.00
#
_symmetry.space_group_name_H-M   'P 1'
#
loop_
_entity.id
_entity.type
_entity.pdbx_description
1 polymer ?
#
loop_
_entity_poly.entity_id
_entity_poly.type
_entity_poly.pdbx_seq_one_letter_code
_entity_poly.pdbx_strand_id
1 'polypeptide(L)'
;MEENRCLEIVYRHTYDEKRENRYEVEPYGLKAFRRRWYLIADSVEMGGIYAFALDRVRSMVPTTKAAEIPSDFDCAEFYADAFGIIRERDRKAERVEIRVLGKQANYVRALPLHPTQRETEWTAEYSVFEYRLAPTYDFRMELLSNGADVEVLRPAWFREEVKNVVAKMMERYE
;
A
#
# COMPACT_ATOMS: atom_id res chain seq x y z
N MET A 1 -8.28 3.77 -22.20
CA MET A 1 -7.27 4.84 -22.21
C MET A 1 -6.74 5.12 -23.64
N GLU A 2 -7.52 4.77 -24.63
CA GLU A 2 -7.12 4.96 -26.05
C GLU A 2 -7.05 6.43 -26.50
N GLU A 3 -7.61 7.37 -25.73
CA GLU A 3 -7.69 8.77 -26.17
C GLU A 3 -6.72 9.73 -25.46
N ASN A 4 -5.83 9.26 -24.59
CA ASN A 4 -4.86 10.09 -23.81
C ASN A 4 -5.45 11.43 -23.33
N ARG A 5 -6.60 11.37 -22.66
CA ARG A 5 -7.29 12.55 -22.12
C ARG A 5 -7.24 12.57 -20.60
N CYS A 6 -7.18 13.75 -20.04
CA CYS A 6 -7.45 13.94 -18.61
C CYS A 6 -8.88 13.53 -18.29
N LEU A 7 -9.08 13.09 -17.05
CA LEU A 7 -10.40 12.73 -16.53
C LEU A 7 -10.80 13.71 -15.42
N GLU A 8 -12.02 14.22 -15.50
CA GLU A 8 -12.67 14.81 -14.33
C GLU A 8 -13.32 13.69 -13.52
N ILE A 9 -12.91 13.52 -12.26
CA ILE A 9 -13.48 12.55 -11.36
C ILE A 9 -14.19 13.23 -10.19
N VAL A 10 -15.39 12.74 -9.83
CA VAL A 10 -16.05 13.09 -8.57
C VAL A 10 -15.79 11.95 -7.59
N TYR A 11 -15.06 12.26 -6.53
CA TYR A 11 -14.54 11.27 -5.61
C TYR A 11 -15.07 11.48 -4.18
N ARG A 12 -15.63 10.40 -3.60
CA ARG A 12 -16.18 10.40 -2.24
C ARG A 12 -15.11 10.03 -1.22
N HIS A 13 -15.01 10.82 -0.15
CA HIS A 13 -14.09 10.53 0.95
C HIS A 13 -14.62 9.41 1.87
N THR A 14 -13.68 8.62 2.43
CA THR A 14 -14.02 7.47 3.29
C THR A 14 -14.61 7.89 4.63
N TYR A 15 -14.11 8.97 5.20
CA TYR A 15 -14.45 9.43 6.56
C TYR A 15 -15.59 10.44 6.58
N ASP A 16 -16.00 10.94 5.43
CA ASP A 16 -17.12 11.85 5.28
C ASP A 16 -17.85 11.51 3.97
N GLU A 17 -18.86 10.67 4.07
CA GLU A 17 -19.64 10.23 2.90
C GLU A 17 -20.37 11.35 2.18
N LYS A 18 -20.59 12.48 2.85
CA LYS A 18 -21.23 13.68 2.27
C LYS A 18 -20.23 14.56 1.55
N ARG A 19 -18.92 14.36 1.78
CA ARG A 19 -17.87 15.15 1.15
C ARG A 19 -17.45 14.51 -0.15
N GLU A 20 -17.81 15.13 -1.25
CA GLU A 20 -17.33 14.81 -2.59
C GLU A 20 -16.41 15.92 -3.07
N ASN A 21 -15.27 15.52 -3.61
CA ASN A 21 -14.34 16.45 -4.26
C ASN A 21 -14.27 16.12 -5.75
N ARG A 22 -14.05 17.17 -6.55
CA ARG A 22 -13.73 17.02 -7.97
C ARG A 22 -12.24 17.17 -8.14
N TYR A 23 -11.69 16.32 -8.99
CA TYR A 23 -10.27 16.36 -9.37
C TYR A 23 -10.17 16.20 -10.88
N GLU A 24 -9.32 17.01 -11.50
CA GLU A 24 -8.82 16.71 -12.83
C GLU A 24 -7.56 15.87 -12.67
N VAL A 25 -7.52 14.72 -13.32
CA VAL A 25 -6.44 13.76 -13.16
C VAL A 25 -5.94 13.23 -14.51
N GLU A 26 -4.66 12.96 -14.59
CA GLU A 26 -4.02 12.27 -15.69
C GLU A 26 -3.93 10.77 -15.38
N PRO A 27 -4.68 9.91 -16.11
CA PRO A 27 -4.78 8.49 -15.79
C PRO A 27 -3.53 7.73 -16.24
N TYR A 28 -2.70 7.31 -15.30
CA TYR A 28 -1.46 6.59 -15.57
C TYR A 28 -1.63 5.08 -15.64
N GLY A 29 -2.55 4.49 -14.87
CA GLY A 29 -2.78 3.06 -14.91
C GLY A 29 -3.81 2.56 -13.89
N LEU A 30 -3.95 1.23 -13.84
CA LEU A 30 -4.82 0.56 -12.89
C LEU A 30 -4.01 -0.41 -12.03
N LYS A 31 -4.30 -0.43 -10.72
CA LYS A 31 -3.70 -1.36 -9.78
C LYS A 31 -4.78 -2.07 -8.97
N ALA A 32 -4.69 -3.40 -8.91
CA ALA A 32 -5.53 -4.18 -8.01
C ALA A 32 -4.82 -4.38 -6.66
N PHE A 33 -5.56 -4.18 -5.56
CA PHE A 33 -5.08 -4.50 -4.21
C PHE A 33 -6.25 -4.86 -3.30
N ARG A 34 -6.14 -5.96 -2.54
CA ARG A 34 -7.16 -6.43 -1.58
C ARG A 34 -8.59 -6.41 -2.15
N ARG A 35 -8.78 -7.02 -3.32
CA ARG A 35 -10.07 -7.14 -4.04
C ARG A 35 -10.67 -5.81 -4.52
N ARG A 36 -9.89 -4.74 -4.56
CA ARG A 36 -10.29 -3.43 -5.10
C ARG A 36 -9.40 -3.02 -6.25
N TRP A 37 -9.99 -2.28 -7.18
CA TRP A 37 -9.26 -1.61 -8.24
C TRP A 37 -9.04 -0.14 -7.90
N TYR A 38 -7.87 0.33 -8.24
CA TYR A 38 -7.48 1.71 -8.04
C TYR A 38 -7.01 2.30 -9.36
N LEU A 39 -7.50 3.49 -9.68
CA LEU A 39 -6.93 4.33 -10.72
C LEU A 39 -5.69 4.99 -10.13
N ILE A 40 -4.54 4.76 -10.76
CA ILE A 40 -3.31 5.49 -10.46
C ILE A 40 -3.27 6.68 -11.40
N ALA A 41 -3.27 7.87 -10.86
CA ALA A 41 -3.36 9.07 -11.65
C ALA A 41 -2.60 10.23 -10.97
N ASP A 42 -2.02 11.11 -11.79
CA ASP A 42 -1.48 12.38 -11.32
C ASP A 42 -2.62 13.38 -11.16
N SER A 43 -2.60 14.14 -10.08
CA SER A 43 -3.54 15.23 -9.82
C SER A 43 -2.79 16.49 -9.47
N VAL A 44 -2.99 17.52 -10.29
CA VAL A 44 -2.38 18.83 -10.10
C VAL A 44 -2.85 19.43 -8.77
N GLU A 45 -4.14 19.31 -8.42
CA GLU A 45 -4.72 19.85 -7.20
C GLU A 45 -4.15 19.19 -5.94
N MET A 46 -3.81 17.91 -6.01
CA MET A 46 -3.25 17.15 -4.89
C MET A 46 -1.71 17.17 -4.90
N GLY A 47 -1.10 17.58 -6.01
CA GLY A 47 0.34 17.73 -6.17
C GLY A 47 1.09 16.39 -6.27
N GLY A 48 0.68 15.51 -7.19
CA GLY A 48 1.38 14.27 -7.53
C GLY A 48 0.48 13.06 -7.77
N ILE A 49 1.09 11.90 -7.82
CA ILE A 49 0.43 10.65 -8.17
C ILE A 49 -0.28 10.05 -6.95
N TYR A 50 -1.57 9.73 -7.13
CA TYR A 50 -2.43 9.13 -6.10
C TYR A 50 -3.16 7.89 -6.62
N ALA A 51 -3.61 7.05 -5.68
CA ALA A 51 -4.45 5.89 -5.95
C ALA A 51 -5.92 6.20 -5.59
N PHE A 52 -6.77 6.30 -6.57
CA PHE A 52 -8.20 6.54 -6.41
C PHE A 52 -8.95 5.21 -6.47
N ALA A 53 -9.55 4.78 -5.36
CA ALA A 53 -10.36 3.56 -5.33
C ALA A 53 -11.60 3.70 -6.24
N LEU A 54 -11.75 2.83 -7.22
CA LEU A 54 -12.82 2.96 -8.23
C LEU A 54 -14.22 2.85 -7.63
N ASP A 55 -14.40 2.10 -6.57
CA ASP A 55 -15.66 1.99 -5.83
C ASP A 55 -16.10 3.28 -5.11
N ARG A 56 -15.21 4.28 -5.05
CA ARG A 56 -15.49 5.63 -4.50
C ARG A 56 -15.66 6.70 -5.57
N VAL A 57 -15.41 6.36 -6.82
CA VAL A 57 -15.64 7.28 -7.94
C VAL A 57 -17.14 7.32 -8.26
N ARG A 58 -17.75 8.48 -8.14
CA ARG A 58 -19.17 8.71 -8.43
C ARG A 58 -19.43 9.00 -9.90
N SER A 59 -18.54 9.76 -10.50
CA SER A 59 -18.53 10.00 -11.93
C SER A 59 -17.09 10.13 -12.44
N MET A 60 -16.88 9.76 -13.68
CA MET A 60 -15.61 9.85 -14.37
C MET A 60 -15.91 10.22 -15.83
N VAL A 61 -15.45 11.40 -16.24
CA VAL A 61 -15.73 11.94 -17.55
C VAL A 61 -14.44 12.42 -18.21
N PRO A 62 -14.15 12.00 -19.45
CA PRO A 62 -13.03 12.55 -20.19
C PRO A 62 -13.19 14.07 -20.40
N THR A 63 -12.12 14.82 -20.20
CA THR A 63 -12.07 16.25 -20.50
C THR A 63 -11.58 16.49 -21.93
N THR A 64 -11.54 17.75 -22.36
CA THR A 64 -10.92 18.12 -23.64
C THR A 64 -9.41 18.22 -23.59
N LYS A 65 -8.83 18.20 -22.38
CA LYS A 65 -7.40 18.33 -22.14
C LYS A 65 -6.70 16.99 -22.41
N ALA A 66 -5.60 17.02 -23.15
CA ALA A 66 -4.73 15.87 -23.33
C ALA A 66 -4.00 15.56 -22.00
N ALA A 67 -3.86 14.27 -21.70
CA ALA A 67 -3.05 13.83 -20.55
C ALA A 67 -1.59 13.72 -20.99
N GLU A 68 -0.69 14.28 -20.18
CA GLU A 68 0.76 14.25 -20.38
C GLU A 68 1.38 13.11 -19.54
N ILE A 69 1.10 11.86 -19.95
CA ILE A 69 1.64 10.69 -19.27
C ILE A 69 3.11 10.52 -19.67
N PRO A 70 4.06 10.52 -18.69
CA PRO A 70 5.46 10.25 -19.01
C PRO A 70 5.61 8.90 -19.73
N SER A 71 6.31 8.90 -20.85
CA SER A 71 6.47 7.69 -21.68
C SER A 71 7.23 6.56 -20.99
N ASP A 72 7.99 6.87 -19.96
CA ASP A 72 8.78 5.97 -19.11
C ASP A 72 8.07 5.59 -17.80
N PHE A 73 6.83 6.06 -17.59
CA PHE A 73 6.09 5.70 -16.37
C PHE A 73 5.60 4.24 -16.42
N ASP A 74 6.07 3.45 -15.46
CA ASP A 74 5.60 2.11 -15.21
C ASP A 74 4.97 1.99 -13.81
N CYS A 75 3.70 1.57 -13.75
CA CYS A 75 2.98 1.38 -12.49
C CYS A 75 3.62 0.33 -11.59
N ALA A 76 4.19 -0.74 -12.15
CA ALA A 76 4.82 -1.80 -11.37
C ALA A 76 6.12 -1.29 -10.76
N GLU A 77 6.92 -0.55 -11.52
CA GLU A 77 8.14 0.09 -11.02
C GLU A 77 7.82 1.15 -9.98
N PHE A 78 6.81 1.99 -10.22
CA PHE A 78 6.36 3.01 -9.26
C PHE A 78 5.98 2.43 -7.90
N TYR A 79 5.45 1.20 -7.86
CA TYR A 79 5.07 0.49 -6.62
C TYR A 79 6.05 -0.63 -6.23
N ALA A 80 7.21 -0.74 -6.87
CA ALA A 80 8.15 -1.83 -6.64
C ALA A 80 8.68 -1.92 -5.20
N ASP A 81 8.70 -0.80 -4.49
CA ASP A 81 9.13 -0.70 -3.10
C ASP A 81 7.97 -0.61 -2.10
N ALA A 82 6.72 -0.71 -2.56
CA ALA A 82 5.54 -0.55 -1.71
C ALA A 82 4.77 -1.86 -1.55
N PHE A 83 4.39 -2.17 -0.30
CA PHE A 83 3.35 -3.15 -0.05
C PHE A 83 1.98 -2.47 -0.16
N GLY A 84 1.20 -2.83 -1.19
CA GLY A 84 -0.13 -2.26 -1.39
C GLY A 84 -0.18 -1.03 -2.28
N ILE A 85 -0.97 -0.03 -1.87
CA ILE A 85 -1.28 1.16 -2.66
C ILE A 85 -0.85 2.47 -2.00
N ILE A 86 -0.43 2.41 -0.74
CA ILE A 86 -0.01 3.59 0.00
C ILE A 86 1.47 3.84 -0.25
N ARG A 87 1.79 5.03 -0.79
CA ARG A 87 3.13 5.57 -0.86
C ARG A 87 3.19 6.85 -0.03
N GLU A 88 4.07 6.87 0.95
CA GLU A 88 4.33 8.04 1.78
C GLU A 88 5.62 8.71 1.27
N ARG A 89 5.56 10.04 1.00
CA ARG A 89 6.69 10.78 0.40
C ARG A 89 8.00 10.65 1.19
N ASP A 90 7.88 10.56 2.51
CA ASP A 90 9.02 10.52 3.43
C ASP A 90 9.47 9.10 3.79
N ARG A 91 8.73 8.08 3.33
CA ARG A 91 9.07 6.67 3.56
C ARG A 91 9.81 6.07 2.38
N LYS A 92 11.06 5.71 2.60
CA LYS A 92 11.90 5.05 1.60
C LYS A 92 11.97 3.55 1.85
N ALA A 93 12.29 2.81 0.80
CA ALA A 93 12.57 1.39 0.92
C ALA A 93 13.79 1.17 1.82
N GLU A 94 13.60 0.39 2.86
CA GLU A 94 14.65 -0.01 3.79
C GLU A 94 14.57 -1.50 4.11
N ARG A 95 15.53 -2.00 4.85
CA ARG A 95 15.56 -3.38 5.31
C ARG A 95 14.55 -3.56 6.46
N VAL A 96 13.56 -4.40 6.22
CA VAL A 96 12.59 -4.81 7.24
C VAL A 96 12.80 -6.29 7.54
N GLU A 97 12.87 -6.64 8.82
CA GLU A 97 12.94 -8.03 9.28
C GLU A 97 11.75 -8.33 10.18
N ILE A 98 11.12 -9.46 9.91
CA ILE A 98 10.07 -10.01 10.77
C ILE A 98 10.42 -11.43 11.20
N ARG A 99 10.05 -11.78 12.44
CA ARG A 99 10.02 -13.17 12.90
C ARG A 99 8.59 -13.69 12.77
N VAL A 100 8.45 -14.88 12.22
CA VAL A 100 7.16 -15.55 12.04
C VAL A 100 7.21 -16.89 12.75
N LEU A 101 6.24 -17.13 13.65
CA LEU A 101 6.24 -18.29 14.54
C LEU A 101 5.56 -19.49 13.89
N GLY A 102 6.03 -20.69 14.27
CA GLY A 102 5.38 -21.98 14.03
C GLY A 102 4.91 -22.19 12.58
N LYS A 103 3.66 -22.63 12.45
CA LYS A 103 3.06 -22.98 11.14
C LYS A 103 2.81 -21.75 10.26
N GLN A 104 2.70 -20.55 10.83
CA GLN A 104 2.48 -19.34 10.07
C GLN A 104 3.65 -19.04 9.12
N ALA A 105 4.87 -19.42 9.48
CA ALA A 105 6.04 -19.30 8.61
C ALA A 105 5.86 -20.04 7.27
N ASN A 106 5.14 -21.17 7.25
CA ASN A 106 4.87 -21.92 6.02
C ASN A 106 3.95 -21.14 5.07
N TYR A 107 2.96 -20.42 5.62
CA TYR A 107 2.07 -19.57 4.80
C TYR A 107 2.83 -18.39 4.20
N VAL A 108 3.65 -17.70 4.99
CA VAL A 108 4.47 -16.58 4.49
C VAL A 108 5.48 -17.04 3.44
N ARG A 109 6.03 -18.25 3.59
CA ARG A 109 6.93 -18.85 2.60
C ARG A 109 6.21 -19.23 1.31
N ALA A 110 5.01 -19.80 1.42
CA ALA A 110 4.22 -20.25 0.27
C ALA A 110 3.61 -19.06 -0.51
N LEU A 111 3.27 -17.98 0.19
CA LEU A 111 2.72 -16.76 -0.40
C LEU A 111 3.53 -15.55 0.07
N PRO A 112 4.63 -15.21 -0.63
CA PRO A 112 5.47 -14.09 -0.26
C PRO A 112 4.69 -12.77 -0.20
N LEU A 113 4.89 -12.02 0.87
CA LEU A 113 4.23 -10.72 1.06
C LEU A 113 4.75 -9.66 0.10
N HIS A 114 5.99 -9.79 -0.34
CA HIS A 114 6.62 -8.85 -1.28
C HIS A 114 7.66 -9.57 -2.14
N PRO A 115 7.90 -9.14 -3.41
CA PRO A 115 8.88 -9.79 -4.29
C PRO A 115 10.30 -9.85 -3.72
N THR A 116 10.66 -8.92 -2.83
CA THR A 116 11.98 -8.90 -2.19
C THR A 116 12.11 -9.83 -0.98
N GLN A 117 11.07 -10.62 -0.64
CA GLN A 117 11.09 -11.52 0.50
C GLN A 117 12.25 -12.52 0.41
N ARG A 118 12.99 -12.62 1.48
CA ARG A 118 14.05 -13.62 1.66
C ARG A 118 13.95 -14.23 3.05
N GLU A 119 13.96 -15.55 3.15
CA GLU A 119 14.07 -16.24 4.43
C GLU A 119 15.57 -16.27 4.82
N THR A 120 15.92 -15.66 5.93
CA THR A 120 17.31 -15.49 6.39
C THR A 120 17.67 -16.42 7.55
N GLU A 121 16.67 -16.88 8.27
CA GLU A 121 16.83 -17.84 9.37
C GLU A 121 15.62 -18.76 9.41
N TRP A 122 15.86 -20.03 9.69
CA TRP A 122 14.82 -21.04 9.89
C TRP A 122 15.16 -21.94 11.07
N THR A 123 14.19 -22.17 11.94
CA THR A 123 14.25 -23.11 13.06
C THR A 123 12.97 -23.94 13.13
N ALA A 124 12.89 -24.89 14.07
CA ALA A 124 11.65 -25.64 14.32
C ALA A 124 10.52 -24.74 14.88
N GLU A 125 10.87 -23.63 15.51
CA GLU A 125 9.93 -22.75 16.25
C GLU A 125 9.54 -21.51 15.48
N TYR A 126 10.43 -20.98 14.63
CA TYR A 126 10.21 -19.75 13.87
C TYR A 126 11.07 -19.69 12.61
N SER A 127 10.70 -18.75 11.73
CA SER A 127 11.54 -18.27 10.63
C SER A 127 11.69 -16.76 10.71
N VAL A 128 12.81 -16.24 10.18
CA VAL A 128 13.03 -14.81 9.97
C VAL A 128 12.97 -14.50 8.49
N PHE A 129 12.12 -13.57 8.12
CA PHE A 129 12.00 -13.06 6.75
C PHE A 129 12.51 -11.62 6.68
N GLU A 130 13.32 -11.37 5.66
CA GLU A 130 13.84 -10.05 5.32
C GLU A 130 13.13 -9.52 4.08
N TYR A 131 12.84 -8.24 4.08
CA TYR A 131 12.27 -7.48 2.98
C TYR A 131 13.09 -6.22 2.71
N ARG A 132 13.02 -5.72 1.47
CA ARG A 132 13.44 -4.37 1.11
C ARG A 132 12.23 -3.64 0.54
N LEU A 133 11.53 -2.89 1.39
CA LEU A 133 10.32 -2.16 1.05
C LEU A 133 10.15 -0.94 1.97
N ALA A 134 9.27 -0.02 1.57
CA ALA A 134 8.82 1.07 2.43
C ALA A 134 7.71 0.55 3.37
N PRO A 135 7.95 0.45 4.69
CA PRO A 135 6.97 -0.10 5.63
C PRO A 135 5.90 0.95 5.95
N THR A 136 4.89 1.02 5.08
CA THR A 136 3.73 1.91 5.18
C THR A 136 2.60 1.29 6.00
N TYR A 137 1.49 2.04 6.11
CA TYR A 137 0.27 1.58 6.78
C TYR A 137 -0.22 0.22 6.26
N ASP A 138 -0.22 0.01 4.93
CA ASP A 138 -0.71 -1.26 4.35
C ASP A 138 0.11 -2.46 4.83
N PHE A 139 1.44 -2.32 4.88
CA PHE A 139 2.32 -3.39 5.36
C PHE A 139 2.14 -3.64 6.86
N ARG A 140 2.04 -2.58 7.65
CA ARG A 140 1.74 -2.71 9.09
C ARG A 140 0.44 -3.45 9.35
N MET A 141 -0.63 -3.13 8.61
CA MET A 141 -1.92 -3.81 8.75
C MET A 141 -1.86 -5.27 8.30
N GLU A 142 -1.03 -5.59 7.30
CA GLU A 142 -0.77 -6.98 6.90
C GLU A 142 -0.12 -7.76 8.04
N LEU A 143 0.93 -7.20 8.65
CA LEU A 143 1.60 -7.87 9.77
C LEU A 143 0.67 -8.06 10.98
N LEU A 144 -0.10 -7.04 11.33
CA LEU A 144 -1.07 -7.11 12.44
C LEU A 144 -2.18 -8.13 12.19
N SER A 145 -2.55 -8.40 10.93
CA SER A 145 -3.56 -9.41 10.60
C SER A 145 -3.12 -10.85 10.92
N ASN A 146 -1.82 -11.07 11.12
CA ASN A 146 -1.25 -12.35 11.54
C ASN A 146 -1.23 -12.54 13.07
N GLY A 147 -1.75 -11.56 13.83
CA GLY A 147 -1.87 -11.65 15.29
C GLY A 147 -0.53 -11.78 16.00
N ALA A 148 -0.46 -12.70 16.96
CA ALA A 148 0.72 -12.92 17.79
C ALA A 148 1.83 -13.74 17.09
N ASP A 149 1.55 -14.29 15.91
CA ASP A 149 2.49 -15.15 15.19
C ASP A 149 3.56 -14.36 14.43
N VAL A 150 3.44 -13.02 14.36
CA VAL A 150 4.40 -12.16 13.64
C VAL A 150 4.93 -11.07 14.56
N GLU A 151 6.26 -10.94 14.57
CA GLU A 151 6.99 -9.91 15.32
C GLU A 151 7.89 -9.13 14.35
N VAL A 152 7.82 -7.80 14.40
CA VAL A 152 8.78 -6.93 13.69
C VAL A 152 10.08 -6.88 14.49
N LEU A 153 11.20 -7.24 13.86
CA LEU A 153 12.53 -7.17 14.44
C LEU A 153 13.22 -5.85 14.07
N ARG A 154 13.08 -5.42 12.81
CA ARG A 154 13.70 -4.21 12.24
C ARG A 154 12.80 -3.54 11.22
N PRO A 155 12.97 -2.24 10.99
CA PRO A 155 13.78 -1.29 11.77
C PRO A 155 13.15 -0.99 13.14
N ALA A 156 13.95 -0.46 14.07
CA ALA A 156 13.50 -0.21 15.46
C ALA A 156 12.29 0.74 15.53
N TRP A 157 12.27 1.77 14.68
CA TRP A 157 11.16 2.74 14.64
C TRP A 157 9.84 2.07 14.19
N PHE A 158 9.89 1.16 13.20
CA PHE A 158 8.69 0.45 12.73
C PHE A 158 8.21 -0.58 13.75
N ARG A 159 9.15 -1.28 14.42
CA ARG A 159 8.83 -2.13 15.57
C ARG A 159 8.08 -1.36 16.66
N GLU A 160 8.56 -0.17 17.03
CA GLU A 160 7.90 0.66 18.02
C GLU A 160 6.53 1.16 17.55
N GLU A 161 6.39 1.51 16.27
CA GLU A 161 5.11 1.87 15.67
C GLU A 161 4.08 0.74 15.79
N VAL A 162 4.47 -0.50 15.45
CA VAL A 162 3.61 -1.69 15.60
C VAL A 162 3.26 -1.95 17.07
N LYS A 163 4.24 -1.90 17.95
CA LYS A 163 4.05 -2.08 19.41
C LYS A 163 3.03 -1.08 19.97
N ASN A 164 3.10 0.19 19.55
CA ASN A 164 2.16 1.22 19.99
C ASN A 164 0.71 0.93 19.51
N VAL A 165 0.55 0.34 18.31
CA VAL A 165 -0.78 -0.08 17.85
C VAL A 165 -1.29 -1.25 18.68
N VAL A 166 -0.45 -2.25 18.94
CA VAL A 166 -0.81 -3.42 19.79
C VAL A 166 -1.20 -2.99 21.20
N ALA A 167 -0.45 -2.06 21.80
CA ALA A 167 -0.79 -1.52 23.13
C ALA A 167 -2.19 -0.88 23.12
N LYS A 168 -2.49 -0.02 22.14
CA LYS A 168 -3.83 0.58 21.97
C LYS A 168 -4.93 -0.46 21.70
N MET A 169 -4.59 -1.56 21.04
CA MET A 169 -5.55 -2.67 20.87
C MET A 169 -5.84 -3.32 22.20
N MET A 170 -4.82 -3.60 23.02
CA MET A 170 -4.98 -4.21 24.34
C MET A 170 -5.87 -3.37 25.26
N GLU A 171 -5.67 -2.04 25.30
CA GLU A 171 -6.51 -1.09 26.04
C GLU A 171 -8.02 -1.17 25.71
N ARG A 172 -8.39 -1.74 24.55
CA ARG A 172 -9.78 -1.89 24.12
C ARG A 172 -10.45 -3.15 24.70
N TYR A 173 -9.67 -4.07 25.24
CA TYR A 173 -10.14 -5.32 25.82
C TYR A 173 -10.03 -5.35 27.35
N GLU A 174 -9.50 -4.30 27.97
CA GLU A 174 -9.53 -4.04 29.41
C GLU A 174 -10.82 -3.29 29.81
#